data_d2a4217570e40d1947206019447f118e
#
_entry.id   d2a4217570e40d1947206019447f118e
#
_cell.length_a   1.000
_cell.length_b   1.000
_cell.length_c   1.000
_cell.angle_alpha   90.00
_cell.angle_beta   90.00
_cell.angle_gamma   90.00
#
_symmetry.space_group_name_H-M   'P 1'
#
loop_
_entity.id
_entity.type
_entity.pdbx_description
1 polymer ?
#
loop_
_entity_poly.entity_id
_entity_poly.type
_entity_poly.pdbx_seq_one_letter_code
_entity_poly.pdbx_strand_id
1 'polypeptide(L)'
;TGLHKHAWPETFKFEEIRLKRYRMGRGNFLDHVDVGSYDSAMRFLVLFVYLNDVEEGGETEFPELDLTVTPKCGTMLLFPSTWTYLHRGNTPISNDKYILGSYLHYV
;
A
#
# COMPACT_ATOMS: atom_id res chain seq x y z
N THR A 1 2.67 -16.93 -10.33
CA THR A 1 2.86 -15.80 -9.43
C THR A 1 4.26 -15.71 -8.81
N GLY A 2 5.04 -16.74 -8.84
CA GLY A 2 6.34 -16.81 -8.20
C GLY A 2 6.29 -17.05 -6.70
N LEU A 3 5.10 -17.14 -6.11
CA LEU A 3 4.96 -17.43 -4.69
C LEU A 3 5.05 -18.93 -4.45
N HIS A 4 5.83 -19.29 -3.44
CA HIS A 4 5.95 -20.68 -3.05
C HIS A 4 4.66 -21.17 -2.42
N LYS A 5 4.17 -22.32 -2.85
CA LYS A 5 2.94 -22.93 -2.34
C LYS A 5 2.92 -23.06 -0.83
N HIS A 6 4.07 -23.40 -0.23
CA HIS A 6 4.20 -23.63 1.20
C HIS A 6 4.30 -22.33 1.99
N ALA A 7 4.60 -21.22 1.36
CA ALA A 7 4.74 -19.93 2.02
C ALA A 7 3.43 -19.16 2.09
N TRP A 8 2.47 -19.52 1.26
CA TRP A 8 1.17 -18.85 1.24
C TRP A 8 0.22 -19.54 2.23
N PRO A 9 -0.46 -18.79 3.09
CA PRO A 9 -1.41 -19.39 4.05
C PRO A 9 -2.60 -20.01 3.33
N GLU A 10 -3.07 -21.14 3.83
CA GLU A 10 -4.26 -21.80 3.30
C GLU A 10 -5.52 -21.01 3.56
N THR A 11 -5.56 -20.31 4.69
CA THR A 11 -6.71 -19.50 5.08
C THR A 11 -6.26 -18.08 5.40
N PHE A 12 -7.02 -17.11 4.95
CA PHE A 12 -6.79 -15.70 5.22
C PHE A 12 -8.10 -14.95 5.10
N LYS A 13 -8.12 -13.73 5.62
CA LYS A 13 -9.27 -12.84 5.44
C LYS A 13 -8.80 -11.42 5.20
N PHE A 14 -9.65 -10.62 4.56
CA PHE A 14 -9.42 -9.21 4.35
C PHE A 14 -9.88 -8.41 5.58
N GLU A 15 -9.15 -7.35 5.88
CA GLU A 15 -9.68 -6.28 6.72
C GLU A 15 -10.76 -5.52 5.95
N GLU A 16 -11.44 -4.63 6.64
CA GLU A 16 -12.37 -3.70 6.01
C GLU A 16 -11.68 -2.92 4.90
N ILE A 17 -12.30 -2.87 3.74
CA ILE A 17 -11.81 -2.08 2.61
C ILE A 17 -12.06 -0.61 2.90
N ARG A 18 -11.04 0.21 2.73
CA ARG A 18 -11.11 1.64 2.99
C ARG A 18 -10.87 2.43 1.72
N LEU A 19 -11.73 3.41 1.49
CA LEU A 19 -11.55 4.42 0.47
C LEU A 19 -10.80 5.59 1.11
N LYS A 20 -9.68 5.99 0.54
CA LYS A 20 -8.87 7.09 1.05
C LYS A 20 -8.69 8.16 -0.01
N ARG A 21 -8.84 9.40 0.42
CA ARG A 21 -8.58 10.58 -0.39
C ARG A 21 -7.37 11.32 0.15
N TYR A 22 -6.43 11.62 -0.73
CA TYR A 22 -5.28 12.47 -0.43
C TYR A 22 -5.43 13.75 -1.22
N ARG A 23 -5.61 14.85 -0.52
CA ARG A 23 -5.85 16.14 -1.16
C ARG A 23 -4.58 16.67 -1.79
N MET A 24 -4.73 17.26 -2.97
CA MET A 24 -3.67 17.95 -3.68
C MET A 24 -2.95 18.93 -2.75
N GLY A 25 -1.63 18.81 -2.71
CA GLY A 25 -0.77 19.67 -1.90
C GLY A 25 -0.73 19.39 -0.41
N ARG A 26 -1.43 18.35 0.09
CA ARG A 26 -1.53 18.11 1.54
C ARG A 26 -1.30 16.68 1.97
N GLY A 27 -1.81 15.73 1.26
CA GLY A 27 -1.89 14.36 1.74
C GLY A 27 -0.60 13.59 1.51
N ASN A 28 0.23 13.45 2.53
CA ASN A 28 1.39 12.58 2.44
C ASN A 28 1.45 11.63 3.63
N PHE A 29 2.09 10.48 3.41
CA PHE A 29 2.49 9.57 4.47
C PHE A 29 4.01 9.56 4.56
N LEU A 30 4.51 9.70 5.78
CA LEU A 30 5.93 9.53 6.06
C LEU A 30 6.33 8.06 5.92
N ASP A 31 7.62 7.80 5.83
CA ASP A 31 8.14 6.43 5.78
C ASP A 31 7.58 5.61 6.93
N HIS A 32 7.00 4.46 6.61
CA HIS A 32 6.41 3.59 7.61
C HIS A 32 6.33 2.15 7.12
N VAL A 33 6.02 1.26 8.03
CA VAL A 33 5.64 -0.12 7.75
C VAL A 33 4.23 -0.36 8.27
N ASP A 34 3.53 -1.33 7.69
CA ASP A 34 2.13 -1.58 8.04
C ASP A 34 1.96 -2.53 9.23
N VAL A 35 3.01 -3.24 9.60
CA VAL A 35 3.05 -4.05 10.82
C VAL A 35 4.13 -3.49 11.72
N GLY A 36 3.71 -2.81 12.78
CA GLY A 36 4.64 -2.18 13.71
C GLY A 36 4.27 -2.41 15.17
N SER A 37 3.24 -3.22 15.44
CA SER A 37 2.74 -3.44 16.79
C SER A 37 2.03 -4.76 16.91
N TYR A 38 1.72 -5.14 18.13
CA TYR A 38 0.95 -6.35 18.40
C TYR A 38 -0.42 -6.31 17.72
N ASP A 39 -1.09 -5.16 17.72
CA ASP A 39 -2.43 -5.01 17.15
C ASP A 39 -2.47 -5.21 15.64
N SER A 40 -1.38 -4.95 14.95
CA SER A 40 -1.28 -5.13 13.50
C SER A 40 -0.52 -6.39 13.10
N ALA A 41 -0.14 -7.24 14.05
CA ALA A 41 0.77 -8.36 13.82
C ALA A 41 0.21 -9.43 12.87
N MET A 42 -1.12 -9.55 12.77
CA MET A 42 -1.76 -10.55 11.89
C MET A 42 -1.80 -10.15 10.42
N ARG A 43 -1.47 -8.90 10.10
CA ARG A 43 -1.38 -8.43 8.72
C ARG A 43 -0.15 -9.01 8.06
N PHE A 44 -0.30 -9.74 6.97
CA PHE A 44 0.84 -10.27 6.25
C PHE A 44 1.02 -9.69 4.85
N LEU A 45 -0.01 -9.06 4.32
CA LEU A 45 0.03 -8.48 2.98
C LEU A 45 -0.76 -7.18 2.92
N VAL A 46 -0.21 -6.21 2.23
CA VAL A 46 -0.88 -4.95 1.90
C VAL A 46 -1.43 -5.06 0.48
N LEU A 47 -2.65 -4.61 0.30
CA LEU A 47 -3.29 -4.51 -1.00
C LEU A 47 -3.86 -3.12 -1.15
N PHE A 48 -3.49 -2.39 -2.22
CA PHE A 48 -4.26 -1.22 -2.59
C PHE A 48 -4.26 -0.97 -4.08
N VAL A 49 -5.28 -0.22 -4.53
CA VAL A 49 -5.52 0.09 -5.93
C VAL A 49 -5.62 1.59 -6.07
N TYR A 50 -4.88 2.16 -7.03
CA TYR A 50 -5.07 3.55 -7.40
C TYR A 50 -6.38 3.67 -8.19
N LEU A 51 -7.23 4.60 -7.79
CA LEU A 51 -8.53 4.82 -8.43
C LEU A 51 -8.50 5.89 -9.51
N ASN A 52 -7.42 6.66 -9.58
CA ASN A 52 -7.25 7.70 -10.58
C ASN A 52 -5.79 7.92 -10.91
N ASP A 53 -5.54 8.62 -12.01
CA ASP A 53 -4.20 9.03 -12.37
C ASP A 53 -3.81 10.27 -11.60
N VAL A 54 -2.52 10.36 -11.21
CA VAL A 54 -1.91 11.57 -10.67
C VAL A 54 -0.61 11.77 -11.43
N GLU A 55 -0.56 12.82 -12.26
CA GLU A 55 0.58 13.04 -13.15
C GLU A 55 1.80 13.56 -12.41
N GLU A 56 1.59 14.39 -11.39
CA GLU A 56 2.68 14.93 -10.57
C GLU A 56 2.43 14.66 -9.11
N GLY A 57 3.41 14.04 -8.48
CA GLY A 57 3.32 13.67 -7.07
C GLY A 57 2.47 12.43 -6.86
N GLY A 58 2.16 12.13 -5.62
CA GLY A 58 1.29 11.03 -5.24
C GLY A 58 1.91 9.64 -5.36
N GLU A 59 3.18 9.53 -5.73
CA GLU A 59 3.84 8.23 -5.88
C GLU A 59 3.93 7.51 -4.55
N THR A 60 3.97 6.19 -4.62
CA THR A 60 4.35 5.33 -3.50
C THR A 60 5.82 4.96 -3.69
N GLU A 61 6.64 5.26 -2.71
CA GLU A 61 8.07 4.98 -2.76
C GLU A 61 8.46 3.94 -1.73
N PHE A 62 9.32 3.02 -2.16
CA PHE A 62 9.99 2.04 -1.31
C PHE A 62 11.48 2.38 -1.32
N PRO A 63 11.94 3.27 -0.41
CA PRO A 63 13.31 3.81 -0.52
C PRO A 63 14.40 2.75 -0.42
N GLU A 64 14.20 1.72 0.40
CA GLU A 64 15.20 0.66 0.55
C GLU A 64 15.26 -0.28 -0.66
N LEU A 65 14.22 -0.30 -1.49
CA LEU A 65 14.17 -1.11 -2.70
C LEU A 65 14.45 -0.29 -3.95
N ASP A 66 14.68 1.00 -3.81
CA ASP A 66 14.85 1.93 -4.93
C ASP A 66 13.73 1.81 -5.95
N LEU A 67 12.50 1.76 -5.45
CA LEU A 67 11.31 1.54 -6.27
C LEU A 67 10.29 2.66 -6.02
N THR A 68 9.81 3.24 -7.12
CA THR A 68 8.77 4.27 -7.09
C THR A 68 7.65 3.87 -8.03
N VAL A 69 6.41 3.91 -7.53
CA VAL A 69 5.23 3.56 -8.31
C VAL A 69 4.38 4.80 -8.54
N THR A 70 4.16 5.13 -9.81
CA THR A 70 3.32 6.25 -10.21
C THR A 70 1.85 5.86 -10.12
N PRO A 71 0.98 6.75 -9.58
CA PRO A 71 -0.45 6.47 -9.52
C PRO A 71 -1.08 6.46 -10.91
N LYS A 72 -1.54 5.29 -11.32
CA LYS A 72 -2.31 5.07 -12.55
C LYS A 72 -3.59 4.35 -12.19
N CYS A 73 -4.71 4.82 -12.70
CA CYS A 73 -6.01 4.22 -12.45
C CYS A 73 -6.00 2.72 -12.77
N GLY A 74 -6.41 1.91 -11.81
CA GLY A 74 -6.45 0.47 -11.95
C GLY A 74 -5.15 -0.26 -11.59
N THR A 75 -4.08 0.45 -11.30
CA THR A 75 -2.83 -0.19 -10.84
C THR A 75 -3.01 -0.68 -9.41
N MET A 76 -2.74 -1.97 -9.21
CA MET A 76 -2.81 -2.62 -7.91
C MET A 76 -1.42 -2.87 -7.38
N LEU A 77 -1.22 -2.54 -6.11
CA LEU A 77 0.02 -2.83 -5.39
C LEU A 77 -0.24 -3.90 -4.35
N LEU A 78 0.62 -4.91 -4.36
CA LEU A 78 0.62 -5.99 -3.38
C LEU A 78 2.03 -6.12 -2.84
N PHE A 79 2.17 -6.03 -1.54
CA PHE A 79 3.49 -6.19 -0.93
C PHE A 79 3.36 -6.64 0.53
N PRO A 80 4.37 -7.36 1.05
CA PRO A 80 4.39 -7.74 2.45
C PRO A 80 4.34 -6.53 3.37
N SER A 81 3.67 -6.68 4.50
CA SER A 81 3.44 -5.58 5.45
C SER A 81 4.57 -5.39 6.46
N THR A 82 5.64 -6.16 6.34
CA THR A 82 6.72 -6.23 7.32
C THR A 82 7.76 -5.12 7.14
N TRP A 83 8.71 -5.07 8.08
CA TRP A 83 9.74 -4.03 8.17
C TRP A 83 10.64 -3.93 6.93
N THR A 84 10.74 -4.99 6.13
CA THR A 84 11.52 -5.00 4.89
C THR A 84 10.88 -4.17 3.77
N TYR A 85 9.64 -3.73 3.95
CA TYR A 85 8.89 -2.96 2.96
C TYR A 85 8.47 -1.61 3.51
N LEU A 86 9.46 -0.88 4.05
CA LEU A 86 9.27 0.52 4.43
C LEU A 86 8.84 1.32 3.20
N HIS A 87 7.81 2.12 3.33
CA HIS A 87 7.30 2.90 2.20
C HIS A 87 6.73 4.23 2.66
N ARG A 88 6.51 5.10 1.69
CA ARG A 88 5.86 6.39 1.91
C ARG A 88 4.99 6.75 0.72
N GLY A 89 3.96 7.56 0.99
CA GLY A 89 3.15 8.16 -0.05
C GLY A 89 3.54 9.63 -0.21
N ASN A 90 3.95 10.01 -1.40
CA ASN A 90 4.28 11.40 -1.70
C ASN A 90 3.03 12.23 -1.83
N THR A 91 3.13 13.52 -1.47
CA THR A 91 2.04 14.46 -1.63
C THR A 91 1.63 14.54 -3.10
N PRO A 92 0.34 14.36 -3.43
CA PRO A 92 -0.13 14.60 -4.80
C PRO A 92 -0.06 16.09 -5.13
N ILE A 93 0.41 16.41 -6.33
CA ILE A 93 0.64 17.80 -6.75
C ILE A 93 -0.35 18.23 -7.80
N SER A 94 -0.57 17.42 -8.83
CA SER A 94 -1.41 17.81 -9.96
C SER A 94 -2.90 17.75 -9.66
N ASN A 95 -3.33 16.84 -8.80
CA ASN A 95 -4.72 16.62 -8.44
C ASN A 95 -4.83 15.73 -7.22
N ASP A 96 -6.04 15.57 -6.67
CA ASP A 96 -6.28 14.68 -5.56
C ASP A 96 -6.01 13.23 -5.96
N LYS A 97 -5.56 12.43 -5.00
CA LYS A 97 -5.31 11.00 -5.17
C LYS A 97 -6.34 10.20 -4.39
N TYR A 98 -6.90 9.17 -5.03
CA TYR A 98 -7.85 8.25 -4.41
C TYR A 98 -7.33 6.83 -4.49
N ILE A 99 -7.42 6.12 -3.38
CA ILE A 99 -7.06 4.70 -3.34
C ILE A 99 -8.11 3.89 -2.59
N LEU A 100 -8.24 2.62 -2.96
CA LEU A 100 -8.92 1.60 -2.15
C LEU A 100 -7.84 0.71 -1.56
N GLY A 101 -7.92 0.46 -0.26
CA GLY A 101 -6.91 -0.34 0.39
C GLY A 101 -7.46 -1.29 1.44
N SER A 102 -6.74 -2.36 1.66
CA SER A 102 -7.02 -3.34 2.69
C SER A 102 -5.74 -4.10 3.04
N TYR A 103 -5.85 -4.95 4.03
CA TYR A 103 -4.79 -5.87 4.43
C TYR A 103 -5.33 -7.29 4.43
N LEU A 104 -4.47 -8.26 4.18
CA LEU A 104 -4.79 -9.66 4.39
C LEU A 104 -4.24 -10.08 5.74
N HIS A 105 -5.07 -10.77 6.50
CA HIS A 105 -4.74 -11.27 7.84
C HIS A 105 -4.61 -12.78 7.83
N TYR A 106 -3.73 -13.27 8.67
CA TYR A 106 -3.79 -14.68 9.07
C TYR A 106 -5.07 -14.92 9.85
N VAL A 107 -5.61 -16.10 9.70
CA VAL A 107 -6.82 -16.51 10.40
C VAL A 107 -6.48 -17.59 11.41
#